data_aaff64bf34808d2126170b6d71e213f8
#
_entry.id   aaff64bf34808d2126170b6d71e213f8
#
_cell.length_a   1.000
_cell.length_b   1.000
_cell.length_c   1.000
_cell.angle_alpha   90.00
_cell.angle_beta   90.00
_cell.angle_gamma   90.00
#
_symmetry.space_group_name_H-M   'P 1'
#
loop_
_entity.id
_entity.type
_entity.pdbx_description
1 polymer ?
#
loop_
_entity_poly.entity_id
_entity_poly.type
_entity_poly.pdbx_seq_one_letter_code
_entity_poly.pdbx_strand_id
1 'polypeptide(L)'
;MFNEFKNKYLGKKVDIDGLYGGQCVDLFNAWNKDYNNGIYINCKPSGYARSLAENKANNGILKYFKETAINNMIEGTVVVYGKCKFAPEGHVCFFIKDNGNGTYQALQQNYLNRQYVTIDNNPYEGIIGAFIPNQLVRTSTNIDELAKAVIRGDYGNGEER
;
A
#
# COMPACT_ATOMS: atom_id res chain seq x y z
N MET A 1 8.70 -0.64 -9.77
CA MET A 1 7.77 -1.70 -9.27
C MET A 1 6.36 -1.17 -9.00
N PHE A 2 6.16 -0.25 -8.07
CA PHE A 2 4.81 0.25 -7.79
C PHE A 2 4.21 1.01 -8.98
N ASN A 3 5.00 1.79 -9.71
CA ASN A 3 4.50 2.50 -10.89
C ASN A 3 4.00 1.53 -11.97
N GLU A 4 4.66 0.42 -12.15
CA GLU A 4 4.22 -0.64 -13.07
C GLU A 4 2.90 -1.25 -12.61
N PHE A 5 2.75 -1.53 -11.32
CA PHE A 5 1.51 -2.02 -10.72
C PHE A 5 0.36 -1.03 -10.95
N LYS A 6 0.59 0.24 -10.63
CA LYS A 6 -0.39 1.31 -10.84
C LYS A 6 -0.83 1.39 -12.30
N ASN A 7 0.10 1.41 -13.23
CA ASN A 7 -0.19 1.49 -14.65
C ASN A 7 -0.92 0.26 -15.19
N LYS A 8 -0.61 -0.91 -14.63
CA LYS A 8 -1.25 -2.17 -15.01
C LYS A 8 -2.75 -2.18 -14.67
N TYR A 9 -3.12 -1.64 -13.51
CA TYR A 9 -4.48 -1.79 -12.99
C TYR A 9 -5.35 -0.54 -13.10
N LEU A 10 -4.77 0.64 -13.25
CA LEU A 10 -5.55 1.89 -13.33
C LEU A 10 -6.63 1.81 -14.41
N GLY A 11 -7.86 2.12 -14.03
CA GLY A 11 -9.02 2.10 -14.92
C GLY A 11 -9.63 0.72 -15.15
N LYS A 12 -9.06 -0.34 -14.58
CA LYS A 12 -9.53 -1.71 -14.75
C LYS A 12 -10.33 -2.17 -13.55
N LYS A 13 -11.24 -3.12 -13.77
CA LYS A 13 -11.91 -3.86 -12.70
C LYS A 13 -11.04 -5.04 -12.31
N VAL A 14 -10.68 -5.11 -11.02
CA VAL A 14 -9.90 -6.19 -10.45
C VAL A 14 -10.79 -6.99 -9.51
N ASP A 15 -10.98 -8.27 -9.79
CA ASP A 15 -11.82 -9.17 -9.02
C ASP A 15 -11.06 -10.50 -8.86
N ILE A 16 -10.29 -10.61 -7.78
CA ILE A 16 -9.38 -11.74 -7.55
C ILE A 16 -10.14 -12.98 -7.08
N ASP A 17 -11.15 -12.80 -6.23
CA ASP A 17 -11.87 -13.91 -5.62
C ASP A 17 -13.20 -14.27 -6.32
N GLY A 18 -13.63 -13.47 -7.29
CA GLY A 18 -14.87 -13.67 -8.01
C GLY A 18 -16.14 -13.35 -7.20
N LEU A 19 -15.98 -12.65 -6.08
CA LEU A 19 -17.08 -12.35 -5.15
C LEU A 19 -17.33 -10.85 -5.05
N TYR A 20 -18.59 -10.45 -5.21
CA TYR A 20 -19.06 -9.07 -5.03
C TYR A 20 -18.45 -8.05 -5.99
N GLY A 21 -17.89 -8.49 -7.13
CA GLY A 21 -17.25 -7.61 -8.11
C GLY A 21 -15.92 -7.05 -7.61
N GLY A 22 -15.49 -5.91 -8.16
CA GLY A 22 -14.22 -5.30 -7.81
C GLY A 22 -14.26 -4.59 -6.46
N GLN A 23 -13.72 -5.21 -5.42
CA GLN A 23 -13.64 -4.67 -4.07
C GLN A 23 -12.25 -4.07 -3.80
N CYS A 24 -12.12 -3.27 -2.74
CA CYS A 24 -10.84 -2.68 -2.37
C CYS A 24 -9.80 -3.75 -1.99
N VAL A 25 -10.23 -4.86 -1.40
CA VAL A 25 -9.37 -5.99 -1.03
C VAL A 25 -8.85 -6.74 -2.26
N ASP A 26 -9.59 -6.72 -3.36
CA ASP A 26 -9.12 -7.34 -4.60
C ASP A 26 -7.89 -6.62 -5.16
N LEU A 27 -7.88 -5.30 -5.14
CA LEU A 27 -6.70 -4.53 -5.55
C LEU A 27 -5.51 -4.80 -4.64
N PHE A 28 -5.74 -4.87 -3.33
CA PHE A 28 -4.70 -5.24 -2.37
C PHE A 28 -4.13 -6.64 -2.68
N ASN A 29 -4.98 -7.63 -2.91
CA ASN A 29 -4.54 -8.98 -3.23
C ASN A 29 -4.00 -9.13 -4.66
N ALA A 30 -4.27 -8.19 -5.55
CA ALA A 30 -3.59 -8.13 -6.85
C ALA A 30 -2.08 -7.89 -6.68
N TRP A 31 -1.67 -7.10 -5.69
CA TRP A 31 -0.26 -6.96 -5.33
C TRP A 31 0.34 -8.31 -4.94
N ASN A 32 -0.36 -9.05 -4.09
CA ASN A 32 0.09 -10.37 -3.67
C ASN A 32 0.16 -11.37 -4.83
N LYS A 33 -0.78 -11.28 -5.76
CA LYS A 33 -0.77 -12.08 -6.99
C LYS A 33 0.48 -11.81 -7.82
N ASP A 34 0.83 -10.53 -7.98
CA ASP A 34 1.93 -10.14 -8.87
C ASP A 34 3.31 -10.29 -8.22
N TYR A 35 3.42 -10.05 -6.89
CA TYR A 35 4.72 -9.91 -6.23
C TYR A 35 4.96 -10.82 -5.03
N ASN A 36 3.95 -11.53 -4.56
CA ASN A 36 4.04 -12.44 -3.41
C ASN A 36 3.57 -13.86 -3.76
N ASN A 37 3.90 -14.34 -4.96
CA ASN A 37 3.60 -15.69 -5.43
C ASN A 37 2.12 -16.07 -5.38
N GLY A 38 1.23 -15.08 -5.49
CA GLY A 38 -0.21 -15.33 -5.54
C GLY A 38 -0.84 -15.69 -4.20
N ILE A 39 -0.18 -15.40 -3.08
CA ILE A 39 -0.80 -15.62 -1.77
C ILE A 39 -2.02 -14.72 -1.61
N TYR A 40 -2.97 -15.16 -0.81
CA TYR A 40 -4.18 -14.39 -0.52
C TYR A 40 -4.24 -14.09 0.97
N ILE A 41 -4.37 -12.81 1.32
CA ILE A 41 -4.54 -12.37 2.71
C ILE A 41 -6.02 -12.03 2.90
N ASN A 42 -6.69 -12.78 3.79
CA ASN A 42 -8.11 -12.62 4.02
C ASN A 42 -8.44 -11.52 5.04
N CYS A 43 -9.70 -11.14 5.09
CA CYS A 43 -10.22 -10.10 5.97
C CYS A 43 -11.02 -10.66 7.16
N LYS A 44 -10.62 -11.81 7.68
CA LYS A 44 -11.26 -12.36 8.87
C LYS A 44 -10.79 -11.62 10.13
N PRO A 45 -11.63 -11.50 11.17
CA PRO A 45 -12.98 -12.05 11.27
C PRO A 45 -14.10 -11.16 10.72
N SER A 46 -13.83 -9.85 10.47
CA SER A 46 -14.91 -8.92 10.11
C SER A 46 -15.51 -9.16 8.71
N GLY A 47 -14.73 -9.71 7.78
CA GLY A 47 -15.08 -9.78 6.38
C GLY A 47 -14.81 -8.49 5.61
N TYR A 48 -14.33 -7.45 6.28
CA TYR A 48 -14.05 -6.14 5.70
C TYR A 48 -12.55 -5.81 5.75
N ALA A 49 -12.11 -4.90 4.90
CA ALA A 49 -10.70 -4.52 4.76
C ALA A 49 -10.03 -4.12 6.08
N ARG A 50 -10.79 -3.57 7.05
CA ARG A 50 -10.22 -3.17 8.34
C ARG A 50 -9.53 -4.33 9.08
N SER A 51 -9.97 -5.56 8.87
CA SER A 51 -9.33 -6.73 9.49
C SER A 51 -7.90 -6.96 9.02
N LEU A 52 -7.48 -6.39 7.90
CA LEU A 52 -6.08 -6.45 7.48
C LEU A 52 -5.16 -5.84 8.54
N ALA A 53 -5.59 -4.77 9.21
CA ALA A 53 -4.85 -4.14 10.30
C ALA A 53 -5.27 -4.69 11.67
N GLU A 54 -6.58 -4.83 11.93
CA GLU A 54 -7.08 -5.30 13.22
C GLU A 54 -6.59 -6.71 13.57
N ASN A 55 -6.42 -7.58 12.57
CA ASN A 55 -5.99 -8.97 12.74
C ASN A 55 -4.59 -9.22 12.19
N LYS A 56 -3.75 -8.19 12.10
CA LYS A 56 -2.41 -8.28 11.50
C LYS A 56 -1.51 -9.35 12.13
N ALA A 57 -1.70 -9.62 13.42
CA ALA A 57 -0.89 -10.63 14.12
C ALA A 57 -1.16 -12.05 13.61
N ASN A 58 -2.31 -12.31 12.98
CA ASN A 58 -2.76 -13.66 12.62
C ASN A 58 -3.05 -13.87 11.14
N ASN A 59 -3.17 -12.78 10.33
CA ASN A 59 -3.55 -12.92 8.92
C ASN A 59 -2.38 -13.09 7.95
N GLY A 60 -1.16 -13.01 8.44
CA GLY A 60 0.05 -13.19 7.62
C GLY A 60 0.56 -11.92 6.94
N ILE A 61 -0.10 -10.76 7.11
CA ILE A 61 0.33 -9.52 6.45
C ILE A 61 1.75 -9.14 6.84
N LEU A 62 2.15 -9.31 8.10
CA LEU A 62 3.47 -8.93 8.60
C LEU A 62 4.61 -9.80 8.02
N LYS A 63 4.30 -10.90 7.37
CA LYS A 63 5.28 -11.71 6.65
C LYS A 63 5.72 -11.05 5.33
N TYR A 64 4.80 -10.33 4.68
CA TYR A 64 5.02 -9.78 3.34
C TYR A 64 5.10 -8.26 3.30
N PHE A 65 4.74 -7.60 4.41
CA PHE A 65 4.68 -6.15 4.53
C PHE A 65 5.29 -5.72 5.86
N LYS A 66 5.94 -4.56 5.86
CA LYS A 66 6.48 -3.95 7.07
C LYS A 66 5.54 -2.85 7.55
N GLU A 67 5.04 -2.97 8.78
CA GLU A 67 4.24 -1.92 9.39
C GLU A 67 5.05 -0.65 9.55
N THR A 68 4.44 0.50 9.29
CA THR A 68 5.08 1.81 9.39
C THR A 68 4.14 2.82 10.04
N ALA A 69 4.72 3.91 10.54
CA ALA A 69 3.96 5.07 10.96
C ALA A 69 3.42 5.83 9.74
N ILE A 70 2.32 6.58 9.93
CA ILE A 70 1.68 7.35 8.85
C ILE A 70 2.66 8.35 8.23
N ASN A 71 3.44 9.04 9.06
CA ASN A 71 4.40 10.03 8.57
C ASN A 71 5.64 9.43 7.86
N ASN A 72 5.79 8.13 7.88
CA ASN A 72 6.88 7.42 7.21
C ASN A 72 6.42 6.63 5.97
N MET A 73 5.18 6.83 5.52
CA MET A 73 4.68 6.19 4.32
C MET A 73 5.46 6.63 3.08
N ILE A 74 5.70 5.66 2.20
CA ILE A 74 6.32 5.88 0.89
C ILE A 74 5.34 5.47 -0.21
N GLU A 75 5.59 5.86 -1.44
CA GLU A 75 4.76 5.46 -2.58
C GLU A 75 4.63 3.91 -2.62
N GLY A 76 3.40 3.43 -2.69
CA GLY A 76 3.09 2.00 -2.66
C GLY A 76 2.76 1.45 -1.27
N THR A 77 2.82 2.26 -0.21
CA THR A 77 2.39 1.82 1.13
C THR A 77 0.91 1.46 1.11
N VAL A 78 0.59 0.29 1.64
CA VAL A 78 -0.81 -0.14 1.85
C VAL A 78 -1.37 0.59 3.07
N VAL A 79 -2.50 1.25 2.90
CA VAL A 79 -3.18 2.03 3.94
C VAL A 79 -4.50 1.37 4.28
N VAL A 80 -4.75 1.11 5.55
CA VAL A 80 -5.97 0.46 6.03
C VAL A 80 -6.74 1.42 6.94
N TYR A 81 -8.01 1.61 6.62
CA TYR A 81 -8.94 2.40 7.43
C TYR A 81 -9.76 1.49 8.33
N GLY A 82 -9.98 1.93 9.56
CA GLY A 82 -11.01 1.39 10.44
C GLY A 82 -12.38 1.96 10.10
N LYS A 83 -13.37 1.67 10.93
CA LYS A 83 -14.70 2.29 10.81
C LYS A 83 -14.58 3.80 11.05
N CYS A 84 -14.90 4.57 10.04
CA CYS A 84 -14.84 6.03 10.13
C CYS A 84 -15.83 6.67 9.14
N LYS A 85 -15.96 7.98 9.22
CA LYS A 85 -16.86 8.72 8.33
C LYS A 85 -16.52 8.49 6.84
N PHE A 86 -15.23 8.49 6.52
CA PHE A 86 -14.75 8.25 5.15
C PHE A 86 -15.03 6.80 4.69
N ALA A 87 -14.90 5.84 5.59
CA ALA A 87 -15.04 4.41 5.29
C ALA A 87 -15.83 3.71 6.40
N PRO A 88 -17.18 3.71 6.34
CA PRO A 88 -18.02 3.19 7.44
C PRO A 88 -17.72 1.74 7.84
N GLU A 89 -17.28 0.91 6.91
CA GLU A 89 -16.90 -0.50 7.18
C GLU A 89 -15.40 -0.74 7.05
N GLY A 90 -14.62 0.33 6.92
CA GLY A 90 -13.19 0.26 6.65
C GLY A 90 -12.88 0.26 5.15
N HIS A 91 -11.61 0.38 4.82
CA HIS A 91 -11.14 0.47 3.44
C HIS A 91 -9.65 0.12 3.36
N VAL A 92 -9.19 -0.27 2.20
CA VAL A 92 -7.76 -0.46 1.92
C VAL A 92 -7.40 0.19 0.58
N CYS A 93 -6.26 0.85 0.55
CA CYS A 93 -5.75 1.52 -0.66
C CYS A 93 -4.23 1.55 -0.64
N PHE A 94 -3.63 2.08 -1.70
CA PHE A 94 -2.19 2.31 -1.78
C PHE A 94 -1.90 3.81 -1.77
N PHE A 95 -0.99 4.23 -0.92
CA PHE A 95 -0.51 5.60 -0.84
C PHE A 95 0.31 5.95 -2.08
N ILE A 96 0.09 7.12 -2.67
CA ILE A 96 0.90 7.65 -3.77
C ILE A 96 1.77 8.80 -3.27
N LYS A 97 1.17 9.89 -2.82
CA LYS A 97 1.90 11.05 -2.30
C LYS A 97 1.03 11.91 -1.40
N ASP A 98 1.65 12.59 -0.47
CA ASP A 98 1.01 13.61 0.35
C ASP A 98 0.66 14.84 -0.47
N ASN A 99 -0.52 15.42 -0.24
CA ASN A 99 -0.98 16.65 -0.90
C ASN A 99 -0.63 17.93 -0.11
N GLY A 100 -0.14 17.79 1.13
CA GLY A 100 0.22 18.93 1.98
C GLY A 100 -0.96 19.65 2.64
N ASN A 101 -2.18 19.11 2.54
CA ASN A 101 -3.41 19.75 3.04
C ASN A 101 -4.26 18.82 3.92
N GLY A 102 -3.65 17.80 4.55
CA GLY A 102 -4.35 16.80 5.34
C GLY A 102 -4.97 15.68 4.51
N THR A 103 -4.66 15.63 3.22
CA THR A 103 -5.06 14.55 2.31
C THR A 103 -3.86 14.00 1.56
N TYR A 104 -4.03 12.86 0.92
CA TYR A 104 -3.02 12.24 0.07
C TYR A 104 -3.67 11.60 -1.16
N GLN A 105 -2.91 11.43 -2.24
CA GLN A 105 -3.35 10.68 -3.40
C GLN A 105 -3.26 9.18 -3.11
N ALA A 106 -4.32 8.46 -3.47
CA ALA A 106 -4.42 7.02 -3.27
C ALA A 106 -4.81 6.31 -4.56
N LEU A 107 -4.17 5.16 -4.82
CA LEU A 107 -4.64 4.18 -5.81
C LEU A 107 -5.59 3.23 -5.09
N GLN A 108 -6.82 3.10 -5.59
CA GLN A 108 -7.85 2.37 -4.86
C GLN A 108 -8.95 1.83 -5.76
N GLN A 109 -9.73 0.90 -5.25
CA GLN A 109 -10.88 0.33 -5.93
C GLN A 109 -12.09 0.31 -5.00
N ASN A 110 -13.28 0.41 -5.57
CA ASN A 110 -14.55 0.47 -4.86
C ASN A 110 -14.70 1.70 -3.95
N TYR A 111 -13.97 2.77 -4.25
CA TYR A 111 -14.22 4.08 -3.65
C TYR A 111 -15.48 4.69 -4.28
N LEU A 112 -16.44 5.13 -3.46
CA LEU A 112 -17.76 5.59 -3.90
C LEU A 112 -18.48 4.56 -4.80
N ASN A 113 -18.34 3.28 -4.45
CA ASN A 113 -18.93 2.15 -5.18
C ASN A 113 -18.47 2.02 -6.65
N ARG A 114 -17.39 2.68 -7.03
CA ARG A 114 -16.77 2.49 -8.34
C ARG A 114 -15.91 1.23 -8.33
N GLN A 115 -16.42 0.17 -8.91
CA GLN A 115 -15.77 -1.14 -8.94
C GLN A 115 -14.67 -1.24 -10.00
N TYR A 116 -13.86 -0.20 -10.12
CA TYR A 116 -12.65 -0.16 -10.94
C TYR A 116 -11.62 0.71 -10.26
N VAL A 117 -10.36 0.53 -10.65
CA VAL A 117 -9.23 1.20 -10.00
C VAL A 117 -9.16 2.66 -10.40
N THR A 118 -9.11 3.54 -9.41
CA THR A 118 -9.03 4.99 -9.57
C THR A 118 -7.90 5.59 -8.73
N ILE A 119 -7.55 6.83 -9.03
CA ILE A 119 -6.70 7.66 -8.18
C ILE A 119 -7.57 8.79 -7.63
N ASP A 120 -7.64 8.89 -6.31
CA ASP A 120 -8.44 9.91 -5.63
C ASP A 120 -7.65 10.49 -4.46
N ASN A 121 -8.19 11.56 -3.85
CA ASN A 121 -7.63 12.18 -2.65
C ASN A 121 -8.36 11.65 -1.42
N ASN A 122 -7.61 11.05 -0.51
CA ASN A 122 -8.15 10.47 0.72
C ASN A 122 -7.69 11.26 1.95
N PRO A 123 -8.51 11.32 3.02
CA PRO A 123 -8.09 11.91 4.29
C PRO A 123 -7.17 10.96 5.06
N TYR A 124 -6.33 11.51 5.95
CA TYR A 124 -5.56 10.69 6.89
C TYR A 124 -6.40 10.20 8.06
N GLU A 125 -7.45 10.92 8.41
CA GLU A 125 -8.31 10.55 9.53
C GLU A 125 -8.96 9.19 9.29
N GLY A 126 -8.90 8.32 10.30
CA GLY A 126 -9.48 6.99 10.26
C GLY A 126 -8.49 5.88 9.88
N ILE A 127 -7.26 6.21 9.54
CA ILE A 127 -6.22 5.20 9.27
C ILE A 127 -5.88 4.47 10.57
N ILE A 128 -5.92 3.13 10.52
CA ILE A 128 -5.57 2.26 11.64
C ILE A 128 -4.33 1.43 11.38
N GLY A 129 -3.81 1.43 10.17
CA GLY A 129 -2.58 0.72 9.84
C GLY A 129 -2.00 1.15 8.50
N ALA A 130 -0.69 1.10 8.40
CA ALA A 130 0.05 1.36 7.18
C ALA A 130 1.17 0.32 7.05
N PHE A 131 1.29 -0.29 5.86
CA PHE A 131 2.16 -1.44 5.63
C PHE A 131 2.90 -1.27 4.32
N ILE A 132 4.23 -1.21 4.39
CA ILE A 132 5.08 -1.08 3.21
C ILE A 132 5.35 -2.48 2.65
N PRO A 133 5.08 -2.75 1.36
CA PRO A 133 5.49 -4.00 0.74
C PRO A 133 6.98 -4.26 0.95
N ASN A 134 7.36 -5.47 1.34
CA ASN A 134 8.76 -5.80 1.61
C ASN A 134 9.69 -5.49 0.44
N GLN A 135 9.21 -5.64 -0.79
CA GLN A 135 9.97 -5.33 -2.01
C GLN A 135 10.36 -3.83 -2.05
N LEU A 136 9.47 -2.95 -1.59
CA LEU A 136 9.70 -1.50 -1.60
C LEU A 136 10.57 -1.05 -0.43
N VAL A 137 10.48 -1.72 0.72
CA VAL A 137 11.37 -1.48 1.87
C VAL A 137 12.82 -1.70 1.47
N ARG A 138 13.10 -2.84 0.83
CA ARG A 138 14.46 -3.17 0.38
C ARG A 138 15.01 -2.15 -0.62
N THR A 139 14.19 -1.71 -1.57
CA THR A 139 14.58 -0.70 -2.55
C THR A 139 14.89 0.63 -1.87
N SER A 140 14.04 1.10 -0.96
CA SER A 140 14.24 2.33 -0.20
C SER A 140 15.53 2.27 0.64
N THR A 141 15.77 1.18 1.36
CA THR A 141 16.98 0.97 2.16
C THR A 141 18.23 1.01 1.29
N ASN A 142 18.22 0.37 0.13
CA ASN A 142 19.36 0.37 -0.79
C ASN A 142 19.68 1.78 -1.29
N ILE A 143 18.67 2.57 -1.62
CA ILE A 143 18.85 3.97 -2.05
C ILE A 143 19.45 4.79 -0.91
N ASP A 144 18.97 4.66 0.31
CA ASP A 144 19.46 5.38 1.48
C ASP A 144 20.93 5.04 1.77
N GLU A 145 21.30 3.77 1.74
CA GLU A 145 22.68 3.34 1.94
C GLU A 145 23.61 3.88 0.83
N LEU A 146 23.15 3.87 -0.41
CA LEU A 146 23.90 4.43 -1.52
C LEU A 146 24.12 5.94 -1.37
N ALA A 147 23.09 6.69 -0.98
CA ALA A 147 23.18 8.12 -0.73
C ALA A 147 24.16 8.44 0.40
N LYS A 148 24.14 7.68 1.49
CA LYS A 148 25.09 7.82 2.61
C LYS A 148 26.52 7.54 2.15
N ALA A 149 26.73 6.52 1.33
CA ALA A 149 28.04 6.19 0.78
C ALA A 149 28.60 7.32 -0.09
N VAL A 150 27.78 7.95 -0.91
CA VAL A 150 28.16 9.12 -1.73
C VAL A 150 28.58 10.28 -0.83
N ILE A 151 27.83 10.60 0.22
CA ILE A 151 28.16 11.66 1.18
C ILE A 151 29.50 11.40 1.87
N ARG A 152 29.80 10.14 2.22
CA ARG A 152 31.09 9.77 2.81
C ARG A 152 32.26 9.78 1.82
N GLY A 153 31.97 9.91 0.53
CA GLY A 153 32.98 9.87 -0.51
C GLY A 153 33.36 8.46 -0.96
N ASP A 154 32.63 7.45 -0.57
CA ASP A 154 32.93 6.05 -0.93
C ASP A 154 32.88 5.81 -2.44
N TYR A 155 32.14 6.65 -3.17
CA TYR A 155 32.00 6.62 -4.62
C TYR A 155 32.48 7.89 -5.28
N GLY A 156 33.36 8.65 -4.63
CA GLY A 156 33.97 9.84 -5.23
C GLY A 156 34.86 9.49 -6.40
N ASN A 157 35.25 10.51 -7.17
CA ASN A 157 36.23 10.33 -8.22
C ASN A 157 37.57 9.97 -7.58
N GLY A 158 38.06 8.87 -7.71
CA GLY A 158 39.16 8.27 -6.97
C GLY A 158 40.44 9.07 -6.77
N GLU A 159 40.49 10.31 -7.20
CA GLU A 159 41.72 11.15 -7.13
C GLU A 159 42.07 11.55 -5.70
N GLU A 160 41.06 11.68 -4.84
CA GLU A 160 41.27 12.02 -3.43
C GLU A 160 41.42 10.82 -2.53
N ARG A 161 41.62 9.67 -3.06
CA ARG A 161 41.63 8.42 -2.31
C ARG A 161 42.95 7.74 -2.27
#